data_2c34a45fb029f8afa79ca1ed9da2fbd1
#
_entry.id   2c34a45fb029f8afa79ca1ed9da2fbd1
#
_cell.length_a   1.000
_cell.length_b   1.000
_cell.length_c   1.000
_cell.angle_alpha   90.00
_cell.angle_beta   90.00
_cell.angle_gamma   90.00
#
_symmetry.space_group_name_H-M   'P 1'
#
loop_
_entity.id
_entity.type
_entity.pdbx_description
1 polymer ?
#
loop_
_entity_poly.entity_id
_entity_poly.type
_entity_poly.pdbx_seq_one_letter_code
_entity_poly.pdbx_strand_id
1 'polypeptide(L)'
;MLARRAEPSERSYARGIVGAVKTFVQATILALLACAAPAAAQNLALEPVAEGLTAPLHLEEPADGSGRKFIVQQHGVVQVLAPDGQLLPEPFLDLRPRLLPLEQNFEERGLLGFTLHPQFARNGRVFATYSAPLRPGAPERWNYTRRVSEFSAEVGNLAKIDAASERVLLEIDWPSRKHNGGGLAFGPDGFLYIGLGDGGVSHGIGKKVLWEAFEVPAQALIWDGLAQDTESLYGKILRIDVDRGFPGYAIPRDNPFASGSGKKEIWAWGFRNPFRIAFDRSEGSFFVTAVAETLWEAAYRVKGPGNFGWPLLEGTHCVDRLQPRQPPASCRAQDALGNQIVLPVLEYPNMQASHPETKLGVAGVGTAITGARIYRGGAIPALAGKLLVSDWSAAFKQPSGQIFVADPSSEAGQLWPYRRALQIDSRIISLAEDRAGEIYVLTNETLGPYGTTGKVLGLVARP
;
A
#
# COMPACT_ATOMS: atom_id res chain seq x y z
N MET A 1 12.94 -67.10 -38.05
CA MET A 1 13.88 -68.05 -37.40
C MET A 1 14.00 -67.55 -35.96
N LEU A 2 13.29 -68.19 -35.06
CA LEU A 2 13.67 -69.25 -34.12
C LEU A 2 14.87 -68.81 -33.25
N ALA A 3 14.91 -68.83 -31.94
CA ALA A 3 14.20 -69.55 -30.90
C ALA A 3 14.46 -68.84 -29.53
N ARG A 4 13.56 -68.63 -28.63
CA ARG A 4 13.08 -69.39 -27.47
C ARG A 4 14.14 -70.07 -26.59
N ARG A 5 13.93 -69.77 -25.29
CA ARG A 5 14.11 -70.60 -24.06
C ARG A 5 15.14 -70.00 -23.08
N ALA A 6 15.04 -70.08 -21.77
CA ALA A 6 13.99 -70.61 -20.83
C ALA A 6 14.51 -70.22 -19.42
N GLU A 7 13.63 -69.94 -18.49
CA GLU A 7 13.90 -70.08 -17.02
C GLU A 7 14.23 -71.51 -16.60
N PRO A 8 14.84 -71.72 -15.47
CA PRO A 8 14.12 -72.09 -14.27
C PRO A 8 14.69 -71.58 -12.91
N SER A 9 13.87 -71.25 -11.96
CA SER A 9 13.24 -71.96 -10.84
C SER A 9 14.13 -72.22 -9.61
N GLU A 10 13.66 -71.56 -8.55
CA GLU A 10 13.42 -72.06 -7.19
C GLU A 10 14.44 -72.87 -6.33
N ARG A 11 14.43 -72.40 -5.09
CA ARG A 11 14.41 -73.07 -3.79
C ARG A 11 15.62 -72.95 -2.88
N SER A 12 15.31 -72.26 -1.80
CA SER A 12 15.46 -72.69 -0.39
C SER A 12 16.87 -72.89 0.17
N TYR A 13 17.12 -72.10 1.19
CA TYR A 13 17.50 -72.64 2.51
C TYR A 13 17.18 -71.63 3.62
N ALA A 14 16.30 -72.12 4.47
CA ALA A 14 15.88 -71.46 5.71
C ALA A 14 16.80 -71.85 6.88
N ARG A 15 16.72 -71.00 7.91
CA ARG A 15 16.99 -71.26 9.34
C ARG A 15 18.41 -70.96 9.84
N GLY A 16 18.38 -70.01 10.75
CA GLY A 16 19.20 -69.99 11.95
C GLY A 16 19.90 -68.70 12.24
N ILE A 17 19.31 -67.84 13.04
CA ILE A 17 19.83 -67.30 14.29
C ILE A 17 18.83 -66.21 14.76
N VAL A 18 17.93 -66.67 15.62
CA VAL A 18 17.10 -65.84 16.50
C VAL A 18 17.92 -65.63 17.78
N GLY A 19 18.14 -64.41 18.16
CA GLY A 19 18.61 -64.10 19.50
C GLY A 19 19.67 -63.01 19.56
N ALA A 20 19.29 -61.89 20.20
CA ALA A 20 20.16 -60.80 20.63
C ALA A 20 20.28 -59.58 19.70
N VAL A 21 19.15 -58.87 19.42
CA VAL A 21 19.12 -57.39 19.23
C VAL A 21 17.72 -56.90 19.57
N LYS A 22 17.30 -57.01 20.78
CA LYS A 22 16.08 -56.38 21.31
C LYS A 22 16.37 -55.74 22.65
N THR A 23 17.23 -54.73 22.73
CA THR A 23 17.32 -53.90 23.95
C THR A 23 18.10 -52.59 23.76
N PHE A 24 18.34 -52.07 22.53
CA PHE A 24 19.07 -50.81 22.38
C PHE A 24 18.44 -49.79 21.42
N VAL A 25 17.17 -49.91 21.04
CA VAL A 25 16.50 -48.94 20.14
C VAL A 25 15.30 -48.26 20.81
N GLN A 26 15.06 -48.47 22.11
CA GLN A 26 13.94 -47.79 22.81
C GLN A 26 14.32 -46.68 23.75
N ALA A 27 15.59 -46.25 23.79
CA ALA A 27 16.06 -45.19 24.71
C ALA A 27 16.48 -43.89 24.01
N THR A 28 16.33 -43.73 22.69
CA THR A 28 16.82 -42.52 21.98
C THR A 28 15.76 -41.80 21.16
N ILE A 29 14.47 -42.14 21.30
CA ILE A 29 13.35 -41.40 20.64
C ILE A 29 12.49 -40.62 21.64
N LEU A 30 12.85 -40.52 22.90
CA LEU A 30 12.05 -39.81 23.92
C LEU A 30 12.67 -38.46 24.36
N ALA A 31 13.58 -37.84 23.60
CA ALA A 31 14.23 -36.61 24.00
C ALA A 31 14.19 -35.48 22.97
N LEU A 32 13.26 -35.48 22.02
CA LEU A 32 13.06 -34.33 21.06
C LEU A 32 11.57 -34.04 20.78
N LEU A 33 10.67 -34.37 21.69
CA LEU A 33 9.43 -33.64 21.87
C LEU A 33 9.68 -32.51 22.86
N ALA A 34 10.59 -31.59 22.50
CA ALA A 34 10.56 -30.27 23.08
C ALA A 34 9.18 -29.70 22.77
N CYS A 35 8.34 -29.58 23.77
CA CYS A 35 7.12 -28.84 23.74
C CYS A 35 7.36 -27.50 23.04
N ALA A 36 7.00 -27.40 21.77
CA ALA A 36 6.58 -26.13 21.21
C ALA A 36 5.31 -25.79 22.01
N ALA A 37 5.50 -25.10 23.13
CA ALA A 37 4.39 -24.40 23.77
C ALA A 37 3.68 -23.65 22.65
N PRO A 38 2.35 -23.70 22.53
CA PRO A 38 1.65 -22.84 21.61
C PRO A 38 2.12 -21.43 21.95
N ALA A 39 2.69 -20.74 20.97
CA ALA A 39 3.09 -19.34 21.16
C ALA A 39 1.84 -18.64 21.68
N ALA A 40 1.86 -18.29 22.97
CA ALA A 40 0.76 -17.59 23.57
C ALA A 40 0.46 -16.41 22.66
N ALA A 41 -0.79 -16.24 22.29
CA ALA A 41 -1.20 -15.15 21.42
C ALA A 41 -0.74 -13.86 22.12
N GLN A 42 0.38 -13.29 21.67
CA GLN A 42 0.89 -12.07 22.26
C GLN A 42 -0.19 -11.00 22.08
N ASN A 43 -0.69 -10.47 23.19
CA ASN A 43 -1.62 -9.36 23.18
C ASN A 43 -0.87 -8.14 22.63
N LEU A 44 -1.31 -7.64 21.50
CA LEU A 44 -0.77 -6.41 20.93
C LEU A 44 -1.43 -5.20 21.61
N ALA A 45 -0.68 -4.13 21.75
CA ALA A 45 -1.16 -2.86 22.25
C ALA A 45 -0.52 -1.70 21.49
N LEU A 46 -1.04 -0.51 21.69
CA LEU A 46 -0.50 0.72 21.14
C LEU A 46 -0.10 1.65 22.28
N GLU A 47 1.10 2.24 22.18
CA GLU A 47 1.61 3.21 23.13
C GLU A 47 1.82 4.56 22.46
N PRO A 48 1.44 5.69 23.10
CA PRO A 48 1.64 7.02 22.56
C PRO A 48 3.13 7.32 22.31
N VAL A 49 3.43 7.85 21.12
CA VAL A 49 4.77 8.32 20.73
C VAL A 49 4.74 9.82 20.45
N ALA A 50 3.70 10.31 19.76
CA ALA A 50 3.43 11.72 19.57
C ALA A 50 1.93 11.97 19.47
N GLU A 51 1.48 13.10 20.02
CA GLU A 51 0.08 13.51 20.05
C GLU A 51 -0.06 14.98 19.63
N GLY A 52 -1.28 15.46 19.48
CA GLY A 52 -1.55 16.86 19.11
C GLY A 52 -1.32 17.15 17.62
N LEU A 53 -1.32 16.15 16.76
CA LEU A 53 -1.07 16.25 15.33
C LEU A 53 -2.37 16.50 14.54
N THR A 54 -2.22 17.06 13.35
CA THR A 54 -3.35 17.29 12.42
C THR A 54 -3.33 16.26 11.29
N ALA A 55 -4.11 15.19 11.42
CA ALA A 55 -4.22 14.11 10.43
C ALA A 55 -2.85 13.60 9.94
N PRO A 56 -2.04 12.95 10.81
CA PRO A 56 -0.75 12.40 10.39
C PRO A 56 -0.97 11.23 9.41
N LEU A 57 -0.28 11.28 8.26
CA LEU A 57 -0.45 10.33 7.16
C LEU A 57 0.73 9.36 6.98
N HIS A 58 1.93 9.79 7.36
CA HIS A 58 3.15 9.02 7.14
C HIS A 58 4.21 9.41 8.17
N LEU A 59 5.11 8.48 8.45
CA LEU A 59 6.29 8.73 9.25
C LEU A 59 7.49 8.11 8.54
N GLU A 60 8.61 8.84 8.50
CA GLU A 60 9.85 8.36 7.92
C GLU A 60 11.04 8.72 8.79
N GLU A 61 11.95 7.77 8.98
CA GLU A 61 13.21 7.97 9.70
C GLU A 61 14.38 8.02 8.71
N PRO A 62 15.18 9.13 8.68
CA PRO A 62 16.31 9.27 7.78
C PRO A 62 17.45 8.31 8.13
N ALA A 63 18.23 7.94 7.11
CA ALA A 63 19.43 7.13 7.27
C ALA A 63 20.66 7.99 7.61
N ASP A 64 20.52 8.98 8.49
CA ASP A 64 21.59 9.94 8.85
C ASP A 64 22.15 9.73 10.26
N GLY A 65 21.64 8.72 10.97
CA GLY A 65 22.07 8.40 12.33
C GLY A 65 21.53 9.34 13.41
N SER A 66 20.65 10.29 13.05
CA SER A 66 20.09 11.26 14.00
C SER A 66 19.03 10.67 14.93
N GLY A 67 18.38 9.55 14.55
CA GLY A 67 17.28 8.94 15.27
C GLY A 67 15.97 9.75 15.27
N ARG A 68 15.97 10.93 14.62
CA ARG A 68 14.76 11.74 14.45
C ARG A 68 13.80 11.10 13.46
N LYS A 69 12.52 11.43 13.57
CA LYS A 69 11.48 10.96 12.65
C LYS A 69 10.73 12.14 12.04
N PHE A 70 10.36 12.03 10.79
CA PHE A 70 9.56 13.03 10.08
C PHE A 70 8.10 12.56 10.03
N ILE A 71 7.20 13.33 10.62
CA ILE A 71 5.77 13.05 10.63
C ILE A 71 5.09 13.95 9.61
N VAL A 72 4.53 13.34 8.59
CA VAL A 72 3.82 14.02 7.50
C VAL A 72 2.36 14.20 7.87
N GLN A 73 1.90 15.44 7.86
CA GLN A 73 0.53 15.80 8.19
C GLN A 73 -0.21 16.31 6.94
N GLN A 74 -1.44 15.84 6.74
CA GLN A 74 -2.24 16.07 5.54
C GLN A 74 -2.41 17.57 5.20
N HIS A 75 -2.45 18.42 6.20
CA HIS A 75 -2.62 19.87 6.02
C HIS A 75 -1.37 20.61 5.49
N GLY A 76 -0.29 19.87 5.16
CA GLY A 76 0.87 20.43 4.46
C GLY A 76 2.14 20.58 5.30
N VAL A 77 2.19 20.03 6.51
CA VAL A 77 3.35 20.15 7.40
C VAL A 77 4.06 18.81 7.53
N VAL A 78 5.38 18.81 7.43
CA VAL A 78 6.24 17.72 7.88
C VAL A 78 6.90 18.13 9.19
N GLN A 79 6.45 17.52 10.29
CA GLN A 79 6.91 17.80 11.65
C GLN A 79 8.11 16.93 12.01
N VAL A 80 9.02 17.44 12.83
CA VAL A 80 10.14 16.66 13.37
C VAL A 80 9.76 16.11 14.74
N LEU A 81 9.89 14.80 14.91
CA LEU A 81 9.92 14.13 16.20
C LEU A 81 11.39 13.84 16.54
N ALA A 82 11.89 14.47 17.60
CA ALA A 82 13.26 14.27 18.06
C ALA A 82 13.43 12.90 18.73
N PRO A 83 14.66 12.39 18.88
CA PRO A 83 14.91 11.07 19.48
C PRO A 83 14.43 10.93 20.93
N ASP A 84 14.31 12.04 21.64
CA ASP A 84 13.78 12.11 23.02
C ASP A 84 12.23 12.12 23.09
N GLY A 85 11.56 12.01 21.95
CA GLY A 85 10.10 12.00 21.82
C GLY A 85 9.45 13.39 21.76
N GLN A 86 10.22 14.48 21.73
CA GLN A 86 9.66 15.82 21.61
C GLN A 86 9.36 16.20 20.16
N LEU A 87 8.18 16.77 19.93
CA LEU A 87 7.88 17.44 18.65
C LEU A 87 8.57 18.80 18.63
N LEU A 88 9.44 19.02 17.63
CA LEU A 88 10.12 20.29 17.47
C LEU A 88 9.11 21.36 17.02
N PRO A 89 9.23 22.61 17.52
CA PRO A 89 8.28 23.68 17.19
C PRO A 89 8.36 24.09 15.70
N GLU A 90 9.56 24.06 15.12
CA GLU A 90 9.77 24.39 13.71
C GLU A 90 9.55 23.17 12.82
N PRO A 91 8.73 23.28 11.77
CA PRO A 91 8.54 22.18 10.84
C PRO A 91 9.79 21.92 9.98
N PHE A 92 10.00 20.66 9.61
CA PHE A 92 11.01 20.26 8.64
C PHE A 92 10.69 20.81 7.22
N LEU A 93 9.42 20.79 6.84
CA LEU A 93 8.90 21.33 5.59
C LEU A 93 7.49 21.87 5.82
N ASP A 94 7.22 23.09 5.33
CA ASP A 94 5.89 23.69 5.35
C ASP A 94 5.41 24.00 3.93
N LEU A 95 4.43 23.23 3.46
CA LEU A 95 3.80 23.37 2.14
C LEU A 95 2.39 24.00 2.23
N ARG A 96 1.94 24.46 3.40
CA ARG A 96 0.62 25.09 3.54
C ARG A 96 0.38 26.25 2.57
N PRO A 97 1.38 27.13 2.29
CA PRO A 97 1.20 28.20 1.31
C PRO A 97 1.04 27.73 -0.15
N ARG A 98 1.34 26.46 -0.44
CA ARG A 98 1.30 25.87 -1.77
C ARG A 98 0.08 24.99 -2.00
N LEU A 99 -0.60 24.59 -0.93
CA LEU A 99 -1.80 23.79 -1.02
C LEU A 99 -3.01 24.62 -1.44
N LEU A 100 -3.94 23.97 -2.14
CA LEU A 100 -5.28 24.52 -2.24
C LEU A 100 -5.95 24.53 -0.84
N PRO A 101 -6.97 25.37 -0.62
CA PRO A 101 -7.75 25.33 0.61
C PRO A 101 -8.38 23.97 0.83
N LEU A 102 -8.15 23.39 2.02
CA LEU A 102 -8.71 22.10 2.42
C LEU A 102 -10.02 22.29 3.17
N GLU A 103 -10.95 21.34 3.01
CA GLU A 103 -12.23 21.39 3.67
C GLU A 103 -12.18 20.83 5.09
N GLN A 104 -13.06 21.33 5.96
CA GLN A 104 -13.19 20.86 7.36
C GLN A 104 -14.14 19.64 7.50
N ASN A 105 -14.40 18.93 6.39
CA ASN A 105 -15.20 17.71 6.37
C ASN A 105 -14.35 16.54 5.91
N PHE A 106 -14.97 15.50 5.37
CA PHE A 106 -14.24 14.42 4.72
C PHE A 106 -13.42 14.96 3.56
N GLU A 107 -12.09 14.87 3.68
CA GLU A 107 -11.14 15.45 2.74
C GLU A 107 -10.03 14.45 2.41
N GLU A 108 -9.86 14.19 1.12
CA GLU A 108 -8.81 13.30 0.64
C GLU A 108 -7.63 14.05 0.02
N ARG A 109 -7.71 15.37 -0.18
CA ARG A 109 -6.64 16.22 -0.74
C ARG A 109 -5.68 16.67 0.37
N GLY A 110 -4.56 17.25 -0.02
CA GLY A 110 -3.55 17.79 0.88
C GLY A 110 -2.14 17.35 0.52
N LEU A 111 -1.24 17.33 1.50
CA LEU A 111 0.08 16.70 1.41
C LEU A 111 -0.11 15.20 1.65
N LEU A 112 -0.05 14.39 0.58
CA LEU A 112 -0.49 12.98 0.62
C LEU A 112 0.66 11.98 0.65
N GLY A 113 1.83 12.36 0.17
CA GLY A 113 3.03 11.53 0.20
C GLY A 113 4.28 12.37 0.38
N PHE A 114 5.24 11.76 1.02
CA PHE A 114 6.55 12.30 1.28
C PHE A 114 7.54 11.15 1.36
N THR A 115 8.77 11.33 0.85
CA THR A 115 9.86 10.37 1.04
C THR A 115 11.21 11.07 0.89
N LEU A 116 12.19 10.55 1.59
CA LEU A 116 13.58 10.98 1.51
C LEU A 116 14.29 10.31 0.34
N HIS A 117 15.19 11.03 -0.32
CA HIS A 117 16.11 10.38 -1.25
C HIS A 117 16.94 9.30 -0.54
N PRO A 118 17.26 8.14 -1.16
CA PRO A 118 18.08 7.11 -0.52
C PRO A 118 19.43 7.61 0.02
N GLN A 119 19.96 8.69 -0.58
CA GLN A 119 21.19 9.35 -0.14
C GLN A 119 20.93 10.67 0.60
N PHE A 120 19.77 10.84 1.24
CA PHE A 120 19.36 12.08 1.92
C PHE A 120 20.46 12.65 2.83
N ALA A 121 21.14 11.82 3.60
CA ALA A 121 22.24 12.23 4.47
C ALA A 121 23.39 12.95 3.73
N ARG A 122 23.51 12.76 2.42
CA ARG A 122 24.55 13.39 1.57
C ARG A 122 24.03 14.55 0.73
N ASN A 123 22.80 14.42 0.22
CA ASN A 123 22.28 15.34 -0.80
C ASN A 123 21.11 16.21 -0.33
N GLY A 124 20.53 15.91 0.85
CA GLY A 124 19.44 16.68 1.44
C GLY A 124 18.14 16.69 0.61
N ARG A 125 17.98 15.80 -0.39
CA ARG A 125 16.82 15.79 -1.29
C ARG A 125 15.65 15.06 -0.68
N VAL A 126 14.45 15.63 -0.82
CA VAL A 126 13.19 15.04 -0.40
C VAL A 126 12.15 15.19 -1.49
N PHE A 127 11.14 14.34 -1.49
CA PHE A 127 10.08 14.32 -2.49
C PHE A 127 8.73 14.38 -1.79
N ALA A 128 7.83 15.19 -2.35
CA ALA A 128 6.48 15.35 -1.83
C ALA A 128 5.46 15.30 -2.96
N THR A 129 4.28 14.73 -2.69
CA THR A 129 3.12 14.87 -3.57
C THR A 129 1.97 15.51 -2.83
N TYR A 130 1.41 16.54 -3.43
CA TYR A 130 0.40 17.38 -2.79
C TYR A 130 -0.60 17.98 -3.78
N SER A 131 -1.71 18.47 -3.25
CA SER A 131 -2.80 19.08 -4.00
C SER A 131 -2.60 20.60 -4.04
N ALA A 132 -2.14 21.13 -5.20
CA ALA A 132 -1.98 22.54 -5.46
C ALA A 132 -3.26 23.15 -6.07
N PRO A 133 -3.45 24.48 -6.05
CA PRO A 133 -4.49 25.12 -6.84
C PRO A 133 -4.43 24.69 -8.31
N LEU A 134 -5.59 24.68 -8.97
CA LEU A 134 -5.66 24.33 -10.39
C LEU A 134 -4.76 25.26 -11.21
N ARG A 135 -3.86 24.69 -12.00
CA ARG A 135 -2.91 25.46 -12.80
C ARG A 135 -3.59 26.18 -13.96
N PRO A 136 -3.03 27.29 -14.47
CA PRO A 136 -3.51 27.93 -15.70
C PRO A 136 -3.52 26.95 -16.89
N GLY A 137 -4.60 26.96 -17.66
CA GLY A 137 -4.76 26.09 -18.83
C GLY A 137 -5.24 24.66 -18.53
N ALA A 138 -5.44 24.33 -17.27
CA ALA A 138 -6.13 23.10 -16.90
C ALA A 138 -7.63 23.17 -17.27
N PRO A 139 -8.34 22.04 -17.41
CA PRO A 139 -9.78 22.06 -17.64
C PRO A 139 -10.51 22.80 -16.50
N GLU A 140 -11.31 23.81 -16.82
CA GLU A 140 -11.93 24.75 -15.84
C GLU A 140 -12.76 24.05 -14.76
N ARG A 141 -13.37 22.90 -15.10
CA ARG A 141 -14.25 22.13 -14.17
C ARG A 141 -13.49 21.15 -13.31
N TRP A 142 -12.19 21.04 -13.49
CA TRP A 142 -11.38 20.14 -12.69
C TRP A 142 -11.07 20.75 -11.33
N ASN A 143 -10.72 19.90 -10.37
CA ASN A 143 -10.73 20.31 -8.97
C ASN A 143 -9.43 20.97 -8.52
N TYR A 144 -8.29 20.41 -8.94
CA TYR A 144 -6.98 20.87 -8.53
C TYR A 144 -5.88 20.29 -9.42
N THR A 145 -4.65 20.79 -9.27
CA THR A 145 -3.47 20.20 -9.89
C THR A 145 -2.67 19.45 -8.84
N ARG A 146 -2.47 18.14 -9.04
CA ARG A 146 -1.54 17.36 -8.24
C ARG A 146 -0.13 17.66 -8.67
N ARG A 147 0.74 17.97 -7.72
CA ARG A 147 2.17 18.09 -7.93
C ARG A 147 2.91 16.93 -7.29
N VAL A 148 3.93 16.46 -7.99
CA VAL A 148 5.01 15.65 -7.45
C VAL A 148 6.27 16.50 -7.59
N SER A 149 6.86 16.87 -6.47
CA SER A 149 7.96 17.84 -6.43
C SER A 149 9.12 17.31 -5.61
N GLU A 150 10.32 17.71 -6.01
CA GLU A 150 11.55 17.59 -5.24
C GLU A 150 11.83 18.89 -4.50
N PHE A 151 12.35 18.76 -3.29
CA PHE A 151 12.86 19.86 -2.48
C PHE A 151 14.24 19.50 -1.95
N SER A 152 15.01 20.50 -1.57
CA SER A 152 16.35 20.33 -1.00
C SER A 152 16.43 20.94 0.39
N ALA A 153 17.24 20.33 1.24
CA ALA A 153 17.60 20.91 2.53
C ALA A 153 18.33 22.25 2.35
N GLU A 154 18.21 23.11 3.33
CA GLU A 154 19.03 24.32 3.41
C GLU A 154 20.53 23.94 3.41
N VAL A 155 21.34 24.77 2.76
CA VAL A 155 22.79 24.51 2.64
C VAL A 155 23.44 24.34 4.02
N GLY A 156 24.03 23.18 4.24
CA GLY A 156 24.67 22.84 5.51
C GLY A 156 23.73 22.52 6.67
N ASN A 157 22.42 22.45 6.42
CA ASN A 157 21.40 22.20 7.45
C ASN A 157 20.37 21.15 7.01
N LEU A 158 20.61 19.87 7.33
CA LEU A 158 19.66 18.79 7.08
C LEU A 158 18.44 18.79 8.03
N ALA A 159 18.35 19.76 8.94
CA ALA A 159 17.23 19.85 9.87
C ALA A 159 16.02 20.60 9.29
N LYS A 160 16.19 21.27 8.14
CA LYS A 160 15.14 22.07 7.51
C LYS A 160 15.24 22.03 5.99
N ILE A 161 14.09 21.97 5.35
CA ILE A 161 13.97 22.03 3.88
C ILE A 161 13.70 23.47 3.45
N ASP A 162 14.43 23.92 2.44
CA ASP A 162 14.11 25.17 1.76
C ASP A 162 12.87 24.92 0.85
N ALA A 163 11.72 25.42 1.25
CA ALA A 163 10.51 25.32 0.44
C ALA A 163 10.61 26.11 -0.89
N ALA A 164 11.53 27.07 -1.02
CA ALA A 164 11.77 27.80 -2.27
C ALA A 164 12.59 26.98 -3.28
N SER A 165 13.26 25.91 -2.84
CA SER A 165 14.02 25.01 -3.69
C SER A 165 13.16 24.08 -4.55
N GLU A 166 11.83 24.24 -4.53
CA GLU A 166 10.91 23.34 -5.24
C GLU A 166 11.27 23.17 -6.71
N ARG A 167 11.43 21.93 -7.11
CA ARG A 167 11.52 21.46 -8.48
C ARG A 167 10.34 20.56 -8.80
N VAL A 168 9.38 21.07 -9.55
CA VAL A 168 8.20 20.30 -9.95
C VAL A 168 8.61 19.24 -10.98
N LEU A 169 8.36 17.99 -10.69
CA LEU A 169 8.63 16.82 -11.56
C LEU A 169 7.42 16.48 -12.41
N LEU A 170 6.24 16.44 -11.80
CA LEU A 170 4.98 16.10 -12.48
C LEU A 170 3.88 17.07 -12.02
N GLU A 171 3.07 17.51 -12.98
CA GLU A 171 1.80 18.19 -12.76
C GLU A 171 0.69 17.39 -13.45
N ILE A 172 -0.30 16.99 -12.68
CA ILE A 172 -1.43 16.19 -13.17
C ILE A 172 -2.71 16.88 -12.70
N ASP A 173 -3.49 17.40 -13.62
CA ASP A 173 -4.77 18.00 -13.28
C ASP A 173 -5.71 16.92 -12.78
N TRP A 174 -6.47 17.20 -11.73
CA TRP A 174 -7.26 16.18 -11.03
C TRP A 174 -8.76 16.52 -11.10
N PRO A 175 -9.59 15.57 -11.58
CA PRO A 175 -10.98 15.91 -11.89
C PRO A 175 -11.87 16.07 -10.65
N SER A 176 -11.56 15.39 -9.56
CA SER A 176 -12.39 15.40 -8.36
C SER A 176 -11.57 15.53 -7.06
N ARG A 177 -12.26 15.57 -5.91
CA ARG A 177 -11.60 15.57 -4.59
C ARG A 177 -11.20 14.18 -4.11
N LYS A 178 -11.55 13.12 -4.87
CA LYS A 178 -11.48 11.73 -4.41
C LYS A 178 -10.43 10.92 -5.16
N HIS A 179 -10.12 9.77 -4.57
CA HIS A 179 -9.22 8.74 -5.09
C HIS A 179 -7.87 9.29 -5.50
N ASN A 180 -7.26 10.00 -4.58
CA ASN A 180 -6.02 10.69 -4.85
C ASN A 180 -4.79 9.76 -4.92
N GLY A 181 -4.82 8.58 -4.30
CA GLY A 181 -3.62 7.83 -4.07
C GLY A 181 -2.69 8.57 -3.11
N GLY A 182 -1.42 8.72 -3.46
CA GLY A 182 -0.50 9.62 -2.77
C GLY A 182 0.72 8.95 -2.17
N GLY A 183 0.81 7.64 -2.17
CA GLY A 183 2.02 6.96 -1.72
C GLY A 183 3.23 7.32 -2.56
N LEU A 184 4.36 7.65 -1.90
CA LEU A 184 5.69 7.81 -2.48
C LEU A 184 6.64 6.83 -1.79
N ALA A 185 7.50 6.17 -2.56
CA ALA A 185 8.58 5.35 -2.01
C ALA A 185 9.71 5.18 -3.02
N PHE A 186 10.95 5.14 -2.56
CA PHE A 186 12.05 4.65 -3.38
C PHE A 186 12.13 3.13 -3.34
N GLY A 187 12.23 2.52 -4.52
CA GLY A 187 12.50 1.10 -4.64
C GLY A 187 13.97 0.74 -4.36
N PRO A 188 14.27 -0.56 -4.15
CA PRO A 188 15.65 -1.02 -4.02
C PRO A 188 16.49 -0.80 -5.29
N ASP A 189 15.84 -0.52 -6.40
CA ASP A 189 16.44 -0.14 -7.69
C ASP A 189 16.84 1.34 -7.77
N GLY A 190 16.53 2.12 -6.72
CA GLY A 190 16.85 3.55 -6.63
C GLY A 190 15.87 4.46 -7.36
N PHE A 191 14.81 3.96 -7.97
CA PHE A 191 13.81 4.76 -8.65
C PHE A 191 12.67 5.18 -7.71
N LEU A 192 12.04 6.32 -8.02
CA LEU A 192 10.88 6.82 -7.28
C LEU A 192 9.59 6.20 -7.84
N TYR A 193 8.83 5.56 -6.94
CA TYR A 193 7.51 5.02 -7.22
C TYR A 193 6.43 5.95 -6.67
N ILE A 194 5.35 6.15 -7.46
CA ILE A 194 4.31 7.14 -7.17
C ILE A 194 2.94 6.48 -7.38
N GLY A 195 2.13 6.40 -6.33
CA GLY A 195 0.76 5.90 -6.41
C GLY A 195 -0.23 6.99 -6.79
N LEU A 196 -0.98 6.78 -7.87
CA LEU A 196 -2.01 7.68 -8.36
C LEU A 196 -3.35 6.95 -8.47
N GLY A 197 -4.40 7.51 -7.86
CA GLY A 197 -5.75 6.99 -7.99
C GLY A 197 -6.40 7.28 -9.33
N ASP A 198 -7.61 6.78 -9.53
CA ASP A 198 -8.37 6.92 -10.76
C ASP A 198 -9.10 8.28 -10.89
N GLY A 199 -8.87 9.20 -9.93
CA GLY A 199 -9.47 10.55 -9.92
C GLY A 199 -10.91 10.59 -9.45
N GLY A 200 -11.50 9.48 -8.99
CA GLY A 200 -12.86 9.40 -8.49
C GLY A 200 -13.92 9.47 -9.59
N VAL A 201 -13.54 9.30 -10.84
CA VAL A 201 -14.47 9.40 -12.00
C VAL A 201 -14.96 8.04 -12.51
N SER A 202 -14.31 6.94 -12.14
CA SER A 202 -14.73 5.58 -12.52
C SER A 202 -16.13 5.21 -12.00
N HIS A 203 -16.59 5.93 -11.00
CA HIS A 203 -17.89 5.76 -10.35
C HIS A 203 -19.06 6.46 -11.04
N GLY A 204 -18.79 7.32 -11.93
CA GLY A 204 -19.78 8.02 -12.71
C GLY A 204 -20.52 7.16 -13.72
N ILE A 205 -20.36 5.88 -13.57
CA ILE A 205 -20.87 4.85 -14.40
C ILE A 205 -22.36 4.80 -14.25
N GLY A 206 -23.20 5.06 -14.79
CA GLY A 206 -24.66 5.17 -14.73
C GLY A 206 -25.15 6.60 -14.71
N LYS A 207 -24.22 7.56 -14.59
CA LYS A 207 -24.53 8.98 -14.75
C LYS A 207 -23.64 9.56 -15.84
N LYS A 208 -24.09 9.43 -17.09
CA LYS A 208 -23.59 10.17 -18.27
C LYS A 208 -23.25 11.64 -17.95
N VAL A 209 -23.94 12.21 -16.98
CA VAL A 209 -23.78 13.55 -16.43
C VAL A 209 -22.39 13.84 -15.82
N LEU A 210 -21.71 12.87 -15.20
CA LEU A 210 -20.39 13.12 -14.60
C LEU A 210 -19.27 13.17 -15.65
N TRP A 211 -19.35 12.37 -16.69
CA TRP A 211 -18.40 12.36 -17.79
C TRP A 211 -18.48 13.64 -18.64
N GLU A 212 -19.68 14.09 -18.93
CA GLU A 212 -19.93 15.35 -19.63
C GLU A 212 -19.54 16.56 -18.77
N ALA A 213 -19.69 16.45 -17.43
CA ALA A 213 -19.34 17.52 -16.50
C ALA A 213 -17.81 17.68 -16.32
N PHE A 214 -17.04 16.58 -16.47
CA PHE A 214 -15.58 16.60 -16.24
C PHE A 214 -14.76 16.60 -17.52
N GLU A 215 -15.40 16.67 -18.72
CA GLU A 215 -14.69 16.65 -20.01
C GLU A 215 -13.70 15.46 -20.15
N VAL A 216 -14.03 14.36 -19.50
CA VAL A 216 -13.22 13.15 -19.59
C VAL A 216 -13.28 12.63 -21.02
N PRO A 217 -12.16 12.30 -21.67
CA PRO A 217 -12.17 11.82 -23.03
C PRO A 217 -13.13 10.66 -23.24
N ALA A 218 -13.92 10.71 -24.32
CA ALA A 218 -14.89 9.66 -24.67
C ALA A 218 -14.23 8.25 -24.74
N GLN A 219 -12.93 8.19 -25.04
CA GLN A 219 -12.12 6.97 -24.97
C GLN A 219 -12.12 6.31 -23.60
N ALA A 220 -12.15 7.07 -22.51
CA ALA A 220 -12.24 6.52 -21.15
C ALA A 220 -13.60 5.83 -20.88
N LEU A 221 -14.62 6.15 -21.65
CA LEU A 221 -15.94 5.47 -21.63
C LEU A 221 -15.90 4.13 -22.39
N ILE A 222 -15.07 4.03 -23.42
CA ILE A 222 -14.96 2.86 -24.30
C ILE A 222 -14.04 1.81 -23.69
N TRP A 223 -12.98 2.24 -22.99
CA TRP A 223 -11.97 1.38 -22.40
C TRP A 223 -12.20 1.28 -20.90
N ASP A 224 -12.83 0.30 -20.41
CA ASP A 224 -12.93 -0.14 -19.00
C ASP A 224 -12.47 0.89 -17.89
N GLY A 225 -12.52 2.21 -18.15
CA GLY A 225 -12.17 3.29 -17.24
C GLY A 225 -10.69 3.77 -17.32
N LEU A 226 -10.43 4.95 -16.71
CA LEU A 226 -9.09 5.59 -16.74
C LEU A 226 -7.97 4.70 -16.17
N ALA A 227 -8.29 3.83 -15.21
CA ALA A 227 -7.31 2.93 -14.61
C ALA A 227 -6.77 1.89 -15.61
N GLN A 228 -7.54 1.52 -16.64
CA GLN A 228 -7.13 0.61 -17.71
C GLN A 228 -6.50 1.33 -18.91
N ASP A 229 -6.77 2.63 -19.07
CA ASP A 229 -6.21 3.43 -20.17
C ASP A 229 -4.74 3.72 -19.93
N THR A 230 -3.86 3.13 -20.74
CA THR A 230 -2.40 3.31 -20.63
C THR A 230 -1.89 4.64 -21.19
N GLU A 231 -2.72 5.42 -21.88
CA GLU A 231 -2.40 6.79 -22.30
C GLU A 231 -2.73 7.82 -21.19
N SER A 232 -3.21 7.35 -20.03
CA SER A 232 -3.59 8.11 -18.87
C SER A 232 -2.73 7.75 -17.65
N LEU A 233 -2.47 8.71 -16.75
CA LEU A 233 -1.73 8.48 -15.50
C LEU A 233 -2.65 8.11 -14.32
N TYR A 234 -3.96 8.09 -14.49
CA TYR A 234 -4.91 7.79 -13.42
C TYR A 234 -5.02 6.29 -13.15
N GLY A 235 -5.07 5.91 -11.87
CA GLY A 235 -5.15 4.51 -11.47
C GLY A 235 -3.85 3.73 -11.72
N LYS A 236 -2.71 4.34 -11.44
CA LYS A 236 -1.37 3.83 -11.78
C LYS A 236 -0.41 3.84 -10.60
N ILE A 237 0.58 2.99 -10.68
CA ILE A 237 1.86 3.18 -10.03
C ILE A 237 2.84 3.66 -11.11
N LEU A 238 3.41 4.83 -10.94
CA LEU A 238 4.46 5.36 -11.80
C LEU A 238 5.83 5.00 -11.23
N ARG A 239 6.85 4.93 -12.10
CA ARG A 239 8.25 4.70 -11.74
C ARG A 239 9.14 5.59 -12.60
N ILE A 240 9.92 6.46 -11.93
CA ILE A 240 10.77 7.48 -12.58
C ILE A 240 12.17 7.52 -11.97
N ASP A 241 13.16 7.90 -12.77
CA ASP A 241 14.54 8.13 -12.34
C ASP A 241 14.76 9.64 -12.10
N VAL A 242 14.84 10.04 -10.83
CA VAL A 242 14.99 11.43 -10.41
C VAL A 242 16.45 11.89 -10.38
N ASP A 243 17.40 10.99 -10.59
CA ASP A 243 18.84 11.29 -10.62
C ASP A 243 19.35 11.60 -12.03
N ARG A 244 18.49 11.39 -13.04
CA ARG A 244 18.76 11.69 -14.43
C ARG A 244 17.66 12.56 -15.04
N GLY A 245 17.96 13.14 -16.22
CA GLY A 245 16.97 13.93 -16.98
C GLY A 245 16.72 15.33 -16.43
N PHE A 246 17.66 15.87 -15.63
CA PHE A 246 17.55 17.24 -15.11
C PHE A 246 17.25 18.28 -16.23
N PRO A 247 16.32 19.23 -16.00
CA PRO A 247 15.62 19.59 -14.77
C PRO A 247 14.36 18.74 -14.46
N GLY A 248 13.99 17.78 -15.26
CA GLY A 248 12.89 16.85 -15.05
C GLY A 248 13.35 15.55 -14.37
N TYR A 249 12.96 14.43 -14.98
CA TYR A 249 13.33 13.06 -14.61
C TYR A 249 13.62 12.24 -15.88
N ALA A 250 14.22 11.06 -15.74
CA ALA A 250 14.33 10.11 -16.83
C ALA A 250 13.35 8.93 -16.64
N ILE A 251 13.08 8.24 -17.75
CA ILE A 251 12.28 7.01 -17.74
C ILE A 251 13.21 5.81 -17.60
N PRO A 252 13.02 4.94 -16.61
CA PRO A 252 13.72 3.67 -16.54
C PRO A 252 13.45 2.83 -17.79
N ARG A 253 14.52 2.25 -18.38
CA ARG A 253 14.43 1.55 -19.68
C ARG A 253 13.54 0.32 -19.66
N ASP A 254 13.37 -0.27 -18.49
CA ASP A 254 12.58 -1.46 -18.24
C ASP A 254 11.15 -1.16 -17.74
N ASN A 255 10.70 0.10 -17.81
CA ASN A 255 9.28 0.38 -17.69
C ASN A 255 8.51 -0.25 -18.86
N PRO A 256 7.33 -0.82 -18.62
CA PRO A 256 6.60 -1.58 -19.66
C PRO A 256 6.27 -0.77 -20.91
N PHE A 257 6.13 0.56 -20.76
CA PHE A 257 5.83 1.48 -21.85
C PHE A 257 7.00 2.43 -22.18
N ALA A 258 8.23 2.11 -21.77
CA ALA A 258 9.42 2.93 -22.06
C ALA A 258 9.61 3.16 -23.58
N SER A 259 9.20 2.19 -24.38
CA SER A 259 9.10 2.27 -25.84
C SER A 259 7.69 1.91 -26.31
N GLY A 260 7.23 2.44 -27.43
CA GLY A 260 5.89 2.15 -27.96
C GLY A 260 4.81 3.12 -27.44
N SER A 261 3.55 2.70 -27.47
CA SER A 261 2.38 3.45 -26.97
C SER A 261 2.24 3.33 -25.46
N GLY A 262 1.55 4.27 -24.84
CA GLY A 262 1.36 4.38 -23.39
C GLY A 262 2.27 5.40 -22.73
N LYS A 263 1.85 5.90 -21.57
CA LYS A 263 2.64 6.81 -20.73
C LYS A 263 3.88 6.09 -20.21
N LYS A 264 5.04 6.70 -20.44
CA LYS A 264 6.35 6.09 -20.18
C LYS A 264 6.65 5.85 -18.71
N GLU A 265 6.02 6.66 -17.87
CA GLU A 265 6.15 6.62 -16.41
C GLU A 265 5.48 5.40 -15.79
N ILE A 266 4.52 4.79 -16.47
CA ILE A 266 3.72 3.69 -15.92
C ILE A 266 4.60 2.47 -15.65
N TRP A 267 4.52 1.98 -14.38
CA TRP A 267 5.05 0.71 -13.95
C TRP A 267 3.95 -0.35 -13.80
N ALA A 268 2.84 0.03 -13.16
CA ALA A 268 1.69 -0.84 -12.98
C ALA A 268 0.39 -0.04 -13.12
N TRP A 269 -0.70 -0.69 -13.53
CA TRP A 269 -1.98 -0.05 -13.82
C TRP A 269 -3.16 -0.89 -13.30
N GLY A 270 -4.38 -0.36 -13.42
CA GLY A 270 -5.58 -1.06 -12.96
C GLY A 270 -5.79 -0.94 -11.45
N PHE A 271 -5.47 0.21 -10.86
CA PHE A 271 -5.79 0.52 -9.47
C PHE A 271 -6.93 1.55 -9.39
N ARG A 272 -7.79 1.41 -8.39
CA ARG A 272 -8.77 2.44 -8.09
C ARG A 272 -8.15 3.58 -7.29
N ASN A 273 -7.70 3.28 -6.10
CA ASN A 273 -7.06 4.24 -5.21
C ASN A 273 -5.90 3.57 -4.46
N PRO A 274 -4.71 3.49 -5.08
CA PRO A 274 -3.52 2.94 -4.44
C PRO A 274 -3.02 3.91 -3.38
N PHE A 275 -3.65 3.86 -2.19
CA PHE A 275 -3.51 4.87 -1.14
C PHE A 275 -2.13 4.85 -0.50
N ARG A 276 -1.61 3.65 -0.20
CA ARG A 276 -0.26 3.50 0.35
C ARG A 276 0.53 2.46 -0.43
N ILE A 277 1.80 2.76 -0.58
CA ILE A 277 2.79 1.89 -1.19
C ILE A 277 3.97 1.73 -0.24
N ALA A 278 4.57 0.55 -0.21
CA ALA A 278 5.69 0.25 0.67
C ALA A 278 6.59 -0.83 0.11
N PHE A 279 7.89 -0.63 0.25
CA PHE A 279 8.87 -1.69 0.06
C PHE A 279 9.24 -2.30 1.41
N ASP A 280 9.24 -3.63 1.48
CA ASP A 280 9.91 -4.36 2.55
C ASP A 280 11.41 -4.17 2.40
N ARG A 281 12.03 -3.54 3.38
CA ARG A 281 13.46 -3.19 3.33
C ARG A 281 14.40 -4.39 3.32
N SER A 282 13.95 -5.54 3.83
CA SER A 282 14.76 -6.76 3.93
C SER A 282 14.80 -7.52 2.60
N GLU A 283 13.65 -7.70 1.95
CA GLU A 283 13.50 -8.54 0.77
C GLU A 283 13.19 -7.76 -0.51
N GLY A 284 12.98 -6.43 -0.40
CA GLY A 284 12.60 -5.60 -1.54
C GLY A 284 11.19 -5.87 -2.07
N SER A 285 10.37 -6.64 -1.36
CA SER A 285 9.00 -6.91 -1.76
C SER A 285 8.18 -5.62 -1.73
N PHE A 286 7.44 -5.35 -2.81
CA PHE A 286 6.64 -4.15 -2.96
C PHE A 286 5.17 -4.44 -2.66
N PHE A 287 4.57 -3.67 -1.75
CA PHE A 287 3.16 -3.78 -1.37
C PHE A 287 2.39 -2.51 -1.71
N VAL A 288 1.17 -2.70 -2.21
CA VAL A 288 0.22 -1.63 -2.54
C VAL A 288 -1.11 -1.94 -1.87
N THR A 289 -1.66 -1.00 -1.10
CA THR A 289 -3.04 -1.07 -0.62
C THR A 289 -3.93 -0.28 -1.54
N ALA A 290 -4.95 -0.91 -2.10
CA ALA A 290 -5.91 -0.29 -3.00
C ALA A 290 -7.29 -0.25 -2.35
N VAL A 291 -7.73 0.97 -2.03
CA VAL A 291 -9.04 1.20 -1.42
C VAL A 291 -10.14 0.87 -2.42
N ALA A 292 -11.06 0.04 -1.96
CA ALA A 292 -12.18 -0.46 -2.72
C ALA A 292 -13.20 0.62 -3.10
N GLU A 293 -14.06 0.27 -4.01
CA GLU A 293 -15.22 1.06 -4.37
C GLU A 293 -16.42 0.69 -3.51
N THR A 294 -16.74 -0.59 -3.49
CA THR A 294 -18.00 -1.03 -2.93
C THR A 294 -17.86 -2.29 -2.08
N LEU A 295 -17.09 -3.29 -2.51
CA LEU A 295 -17.22 -4.64 -1.96
C LEU A 295 -15.97 -5.22 -1.32
N TRP A 296 -14.77 -4.97 -1.87
CA TRP A 296 -13.57 -5.71 -1.44
C TRP A 296 -12.32 -4.84 -1.35
N GLU A 297 -11.87 -4.59 -0.12
CA GLU A 297 -10.57 -3.95 0.16
C GLU A 297 -9.44 -4.92 -0.14
N ALA A 298 -8.35 -4.45 -0.75
CA ALA A 298 -7.29 -5.34 -1.21
C ALA A 298 -5.87 -4.81 -0.98
N ALA A 299 -4.96 -5.74 -0.59
CA ALA A 299 -3.53 -5.52 -0.59
C ALA A 299 -2.86 -6.41 -1.64
N TYR A 300 -1.97 -5.81 -2.42
CA TYR A 300 -1.25 -6.47 -3.50
C TYR A 300 0.23 -6.56 -3.19
N ARG A 301 0.85 -7.69 -3.52
CA ARG A 301 2.30 -7.83 -3.64
C ARG A 301 2.69 -7.66 -5.10
N VAL A 302 3.31 -6.54 -5.41
CA VAL A 302 3.73 -6.19 -6.78
C VAL A 302 5.10 -6.79 -7.04
N LYS A 303 5.17 -7.84 -7.82
CA LYS A 303 6.44 -8.53 -8.18
C LYS A 303 7.10 -7.95 -9.43
N GLY A 304 6.38 -7.16 -10.20
CA GLY A 304 6.82 -6.57 -11.46
C GLY A 304 5.72 -5.72 -12.10
N PRO A 305 5.94 -5.22 -13.31
CA PRO A 305 4.91 -4.50 -14.05
C PRO A 305 3.70 -5.38 -14.32
N GLY A 306 2.50 -4.79 -14.33
CA GLY A 306 1.28 -5.55 -14.59
C GLY A 306 -0.01 -4.77 -14.37
N ASN A 307 -1.12 -5.43 -14.69
CA ASN A 307 -2.48 -4.94 -14.51
C ASN A 307 -3.09 -5.53 -13.23
N PHE A 308 -3.63 -4.67 -12.36
CA PHE A 308 -4.18 -5.04 -11.05
C PHE A 308 -5.72 -5.05 -11.02
N GLY A 309 -6.34 -4.94 -12.18
CA GLY A 309 -7.71 -5.37 -12.46
C GLY A 309 -8.79 -4.31 -12.37
N TRP A 310 -8.63 -3.22 -11.61
CA TRP A 310 -9.69 -2.21 -11.52
C TRP A 310 -9.92 -1.50 -12.86
N PRO A 311 -11.18 -1.29 -13.29
CA PRO A 311 -12.46 -1.66 -12.67
C PRO A 311 -13.07 -2.97 -13.20
N LEU A 312 -12.30 -3.90 -13.73
CA LEU A 312 -12.77 -5.24 -14.14
C LEU A 312 -12.94 -6.14 -12.90
N LEU A 313 -12.02 -5.99 -11.96
CA LEU A 313 -12.02 -6.69 -10.67
C LEU A 313 -11.91 -5.70 -9.51
N GLU A 314 -12.49 -6.08 -8.38
CA GLU A 314 -12.29 -5.52 -7.06
C GLU A 314 -11.82 -6.67 -6.15
N GLY A 315 -10.54 -6.65 -5.76
CA GLY A 315 -9.92 -7.84 -5.19
C GLY A 315 -9.85 -8.99 -6.19
N THR A 316 -10.36 -10.16 -5.81
CA THR A 316 -10.49 -11.33 -6.69
C THR A 316 -11.86 -11.41 -7.38
N HIS A 317 -12.74 -10.44 -7.15
CA HIS A 317 -14.15 -10.48 -7.51
C HIS A 317 -14.46 -9.59 -8.72
N CYS A 318 -15.35 -10.07 -9.56
CA CYS A 318 -15.82 -9.33 -10.74
C CYS A 318 -16.59 -8.08 -10.36
N VAL A 319 -16.51 -7.04 -11.17
CA VAL A 319 -17.25 -5.79 -10.99
C VAL A 319 -18.23 -5.59 -12.15
N ASP A 320 -19.49 -5.30 -11.82
CA ASP A 320 -20.40 -4.67 -12.75
C ASP A 320 -20.38 -3.17 -12.52
N ARG A 321 -19.84 -2.44 -13.49
CA ARG A 321 -19.69 -0.98 -13.41
C ARG A 321 -21.03 -0.23 -13.38
N LEU A 322 -22.07 -0.81 -13.93
CA LEU A 322 -23.42 -0.23 -13.93
C LEU A 322 -24.20 -0.58 -12.65
N GLN A 323 -23.85 -1.72 -12.06
CA GLN A 323 -24.48 -2.25 -10.85
C GLN A 323 -23.41 -2.74 -9.87
N PRO A 324 -22.59 -1.85 -9.28
CA PRO A 324 -21.41 -2.25 -8.48
C PRO A 324 -21.77 -3.07 -7.24
N ARG A 325 -23.01 -3.07 -6.80
CA ARG A 325 -23.52 -3.92 -5.72
C ARG A 325 -24.05 -5.28 -6.19
N GLN A 326 -24.01 -5.55 -7.49
CA GLN A 326 -24.49 -6.81 -8.08
C GLN A 326 -23.39 -7.41 -8.98
N PRO A 327 -22.29 -7.88 -8.36
CA PRO A 327 -21.16 -8.39 -9.12
C PRO A 327 -21.58 -9.61 -9.95
N PRO A 328 -21.13 -9.72 -11.22
CA PRO A 328 -21.40 -10.90 -12.03
C PRO A 328 -20.62 -12.11 -11.51
N ALA A 329 -21.14 -13.31 -11.77
CA ALA A 329 -20.52 -14.55 -11.33
C ALA A 329 -19.16 -14.85 -12.02
N SER A 330 -18.90 -14.22 -13.18
CA SER A 330 -17.66 -14.41 -13.93
C SER A 330 -17.34 -13.16 -14.76
N CYS A 331 -16.05 -12.94 -14.97
CA CYS A 331 -15.52 -11.86 -15.78
C CYS A 331 -14.21 -12.27 -16.48
N ARG A 332 -13.64 -11.36 -17.26
CA ARG A 332 -12.40 -11.61 -17.97
C ARG A 332 -11.23 -11.73 -16.98
N ALA A 333 -10.37 -12.73 -17.18
CA ALA A 333 -9.12 -12.89 -16.46
C ALA A 333 -7.96 -12.08 -17.09
N GLN A 334 -8.21 -11.46 -18.23
CA GLN A 334 -7.24 -10.68 -18.99
C GLN A 334 -7.80 -9.31 -19.31
N ASP A 335 -6.90 -8.33 -19.43
CA ASP A 335 -7.25 -6.99 -19.91
C ASP A 335 -7.44 -6.95 -21.44
N ALA A 336 -7.70 -5.76 -21.98
CA ALA A 336 -7.87 -5.55 -23.42
C ALA A 336 -6.57 -5.77 -24.24
N LEU A 337 -5.42 -5.74 -23.57
CA LEU A 337 -4.10 -5.98 -24.16
C LEU A 337 -3.68 -7.45 -24.08
N GLY A 338 -4.49 -8.31 -23.47
CA GLY A 338 -4.19 -9.73 -23.27
C GLY A 338 -3.33 -10.02 -22.04
N ASN A 339 -3.04 -9.04 -21.19
CA ASN A 339 -2.28 -9.26 -19.97
C ASN A 339 -3.15 -9.95 -18.91
N GLN A 340 -2.57 -10.93 -18.20
CA GLN A 340 -3.19 -11.53 -17.04
C GLN A 340 -3.33 -10.50 -15.92
N ILE A 341 -4.49 -10.48 -15.26
CA ILE A 341 -4.73 -9.61 -14.11
C ILE A 341 -4.01 -10.20 -12.89
N VAL A 342 -3.25 -9.35 -12.20
CA VAL A 342 -2.55 -9.69 -10.96
C VAL A 342 -3.54 -9.62 -9.79
N LEU A 343 -3.72 -10.74 -9.10
CA LEU A 343 -4.62 -10.84 -7.96
C LEU A 343 -3.95 -10.37 -6.66
N PRO A 344 -4.74 -9.93 -5.67
CA PRO A 344 -4.23 -9.52 -4.36
C PRO A 344 -3.66 -10.69 -3.56
N VAL A 345 -2.84 -10.39 -2.56
CA VAL A 345 -2.40 -11.35 -1.56
C VAL A 345 -3.30 -11.37 -0.33
N LEU A 346 -4.07 -10.30 -0.12
CA LEU A 346 -5.05 -10.20 0.96
C LEU A 346 -6.23 -9.37 0.48
N GLU A 347 -7.43 -9.81 0.82
CA GLU A 347 -8.65 -9.01 0.66
C GLU A 347 -9.60 -9.26 1.82
N TYR A 348 -10.48 -8.28 2.07
CA TYR A 348 -11.58 -8.42 3.02
C TYR A 348 -12.82 -7.66 2.57
N PRO A 349 -14.04 -8.11 2.99
CA PRO A 349 -15.27 -7.45 2.59
C PRO A 349 -15.35 -6.01 3.12
N ASN A 350 -15.61 -5.05 2.25
CA ASN A 350 -15.97 -3.69 2.65
C ASN A 350 -17.32 -3.71 3.40
N MET A 351 -17.58 -2.74 4.25
CA MET A 351 -18.86 -2.61 4.95
C MET A 351 -20.08 -2.59 4.01
N GLN A 352 -19.91 -2.10 2.78
CA GLN A 352 -20.97 -2.12 1.77
C GLN A 352 -21.32 -3.54 1.29
N ALA A 353 -20.42 -4.51 1.45
CA ALA A 353 -20.67 -5.90 1.09
C ALA A 353 -21.82 -6.54 1.90
N SER A 354 -22.08 -6.01 3.11
CA SER A 354 -23.24 -6.43 3.93
C SER A 354 -24.59 -5.90 3.43
N HIS A 355 -24.61 -5.01 2.43
CA HIS A 355 -25.85 -4.41 1.97
C HIS A 355 -26.76 -5.49 1.33
N PRO A 356 -28.07 -5.53 1.63
CA PRO A 356 -28.98 -6.58 1.13
C PRO A 356 -29.00 -6.71 -0.40
N GLU A 357 -28.76 -5.62 -1.11
CA GLU A 357 -28.72 -5.60 -2.59
C GLU A 357 -27.56 -6.41 -3.18
N THR A 358 -26.46 -6.60 -2.42
CA THR A 358 -25.30 -7.33 -2.91
C THR A 358 -25.55 -8.82 -3.06
N LYS A 359 -26.44 -9.37 -2.24
CA LYS A 359 -26.76 -10.80 -2.16
C LYS A 359 -25.53 -11.69 -1.92
N LEU A 360 -24.41 -11.12 -1.43
CA LEU A 360 -23.16 -11.85 -1.20
C LEU A 360 -23.22 -12.73 0.04
N GLY A 361 -24.09 -12.42 1.00
CA GLY A 361 -24.22 -13.19 2.24
C GLY A 361 -22.98 -13.11 3.16
N VAL A 362 -22.12 -12.10 2.97
CA VAL A 362 -20.92 -11.88 3.77
C VAL A 362 -21.07 -10.65 4.67
N ALA A 363 -20.52 -10.72 5.87
CA ALA A 363 -20.46 -9.58 6.76
C ALA A 363 -19.32 -8.64 6.33
N GLY A 364 -19.60 -7.33 6.27
CA GLY A 364 -18.58 -6.32 6.07
C GLY A 364 -17.62 -6.25 7.25
N VAL A 365 -16.36 -6.01 6.97
CA VAL A 365 -15.25 -6.01 7.94
C VAL A 365 -14.71 -4.61 8.18
N GLY A 366 -14.48 -3.84 7.11
CA GLY A 366 -13.86 -2.52 7.19
C GLY A 366 -14.37 -1.57 6.12
N THR A 367 -13.85 -0.35 6.10
CA THR A 367 -14.32 0.72 5.17
C THR A 367 -13.27 1.15 4.17
N ALA A 368 -11.98 1.05 4.51
CA ALA A 368 -10.89 1.43 3.62
C ALA A 368 -9.55 0.86 4.13
N ILE A 369 -8.85 0.15 3.28
CA ILE A 369 -7.50 -0.33 3.57
C ILE A 369 -6.49 0.82 3.50
N THR A 370 -5.76 1.09 4.58
CA THR A 370 -4.93 2.29 4.71
C THR A 370 -3.43 2.04 4.83
N GLY A 371 -2.99 0.81 4.96
CA GLY A 371 -1.56 0.51 5.03
C GLY A 371 -1.25 -0.97 5.02
N ALA A 372 -0.06 -1.31 4.54
CA ALA A 372 0.49 -2.66 4.58
C ALA A 372 1.99 -2.60 4.83
N ARG A 373 2.49 -3.37 5.80
CA ARG A 373 3.92 -3.47 6.16
C ARG A 373 4.27 -4.88 6.58
N ILE A 374 5.40 -5.39 6.12
CA ILE A 374 6.00 -6.59 6.73
C ILE A 374 6.69 -6.17 8.03
N TYR A 375 6.38 -6.84 9.12
CA TYR A 375 7.07 -6.57 10.38
C TYR A 375 8.49 -7.14 10.35
N ARG A 376 9.46 -6.25 10.56
CA ARG A 376 10.90 -6.59 10.59
C ARG A 376 11.58 -6.21 11.90
N GLY A 377 10.80 -5.67 12.84
CA GLY A 377 11.28 -5.30 14.18
C GLY A 377 11.63 -6.50 15.05
N GLY A 378 12.35 -6.24 16.12
CA GLY A 378 12.76 -7.24 17.09
C GLY A 378 11.91 -7.28 18.35
N ALA A 379 11.12 -6.22 18.62
CA ALA A 379 10.36 -6.11 19.87
C ALA A 379 9.19 -7.10 19.96
N ILE A 380 8.65 -7.56 18.82
CA ILE A 380 7.51 -8.50 18.76
C ILE A 380 7.86 -9.73 17.90
N PRO A 381 8.64 -10.69 18.42
CA PRO A 381 9.13 -11.83 17.61
C PRO A 381 8.02 -12.65 16.95
N ALA A 382 6.83 -12.72 17.56
CA ALA A 382 5.68 -13.44 16.97
C ALA A 382 5.13 -12.80 15.68
N LEU A 383 5.50 -11.54 15.38
CA LEU A 383 5.13 -10.84 14.16
C LEU A 383 6.23 -10.90 13.08
N ALA A 384 7.41 -11.42 13.38
CA ALA A 384 8.52 -11.44 12.44
C ALA A 384 8.11 -12.05 11.08
N GLY A 385 8.28 -11.29 10.00
CA GLY A 385 7.93 -11.68 8.63
C GLY A 385 6.43 -11.67 8.30
N LYS A 386 5.54 -11.36 9.24
CA LYS A 386 4.09 -11.27 8.98
C LYS A 386 3.73 -9.93 8.33
N LEU A 387 2.69 -9.94 7.50
CA LEU A 387 2.13 -8.72 6.93
C LEU A 387 1.10 -8.12 7.91
N LEU A 388 1.35 -6.89 8.32
CA LEU A 388 0.38 -6.07 9.03
C LEU A 388 -0.38 -5.21 8.01
N VAL A 389 -1.70 -5.22 8.13
CA VAL A 389 -2.61 -4.43 7.29
C VAL A 389 -3.51 -3.61 8.19
N SER A 390 -3.69 -2.33 7.87
CA SER A 390 -4.62 -1.47 8.60
C SER A 390 -5.85 -1.15 7.77
N ASP A 391 -6.99 -1.06 8.47
CA ASP A 391 -8.25 -0.53 7.97
C ASP A 391 -8.58 0.77 8.70
N TRP A 392 -9.06 1.76 7.95
CA TRP A 392 -9.39 3.09 8.45
C TRP A 392 -10.39 3.05 9.61
N SER A 393 -11.47 2.28 9.44
CA SER A 393 -12.50 2.12 10.46
C SER A 393 -13.47 0.99 10.09
N ALA A 394 -13.90 0.21 11.07
CA ALA A 394 -14.96 -0.77 10.89
C ALA A 394 -16.32 -0.13 10.57
N ALA A 395 -16.48 1.18 10.84
CA ALA A 395 -17.69 1.93 10.52
C ALA A 395 -17.36 3.37 10.09
N PHE A 396 -18.04 3.89 9.08
CA PHE A 396 -17.74 5.22 8.54
C PHE A 396 -17.97 6.35 9.55
N LYS A 397 -19.08 6.29 10.27
CA LYS A 397 -19.49 7.38 11.19
C LYS A 397 -18.75 7.39 12.51
N GLN A 398 -18.32 6.24 12.99
CA GLN A 398 -17.65 6.09 14.30
C GLN A 398 -16.20 5.67 14.07
N PRO A 399 -15.23 6.29 14.78
CA PRO A 399 -13.84 5.84 14.72
C PRO A 399 -13.73 4.43 15.31
N SER A 400 -13.20 3.50 14.52
CA SER A 400 -13.06 2.09 14.92
C SER A 400 -12.00 1.40 14.04
N GLY A 401 -10.77 1.93 14.08
CA GLY A 401 -9.66 1.45 13.26
C GLY A 401 -9.24 0.03 13.61
N GLN A 402 -8.80 -0.72 12.61
CA GLN A 402 -8.44 -2.13 12.78
C GLN A 402 -7.04 -2.42 12.25
N ILE A 403 -6.36 -3.37 12.87
CA ILE A 403 -5.11 -3.95 12.37
C ILE A 403 -5.32 -5.46 12.19
N PHE A 404 -5.02 -5.91 10.99
CA PHE A 404 -4.98 -7.33 10.63
C PHE A 404 -3.54 -7.80 10.55
N VAL A 405 -3.30 -9.05 10.91
CA VAL A 405 -2.03 -9.75 10.74
C VAL A 405 -2.27 -10.91 9.81
N ALA A 406 -1.50 -10.97 8.72
CA ALA A 406 -1.57 -12.06 7.75
C ALA A 406 -0.27 -12.85 7.73
N ASP A 407 -0.42 -14.14 7.51
CA ASP A 407 0.69 -15.09 7.34
C ASP A 407 1.03 -15.22 5.86
N PRO A 408 2.24 -14.76 5.42
CA PRO A 408 2.64 -14.85 4.02
C PRO A 408 2.64 -16.30 3.52
N SER A 409 2.01 -16.53 2.35
CA SER A 409 2.09 -17.79 1.62
C SER A 409 3.10 -17.70 0.49
N SER A 410 3.82 -18.79 0.26
CA SER A 410 4.70 -18.94 -0.90
C SER A 410 3.94 -19.29 -2.18
N GLU A 411 2.69 -19.78 -2.07
CA GLU A 411 1.88 -20.18 -3.21
C GLU A 411 1.41 -18.97 -4.02
N ALA A 412 1.68 -18.99 -5.31
CA ALA A 412 1.28 -17.92 -6.20
C ALA A 412 -0.24 -17.90 -6.40
N GLY A 413 -0.85 -16.72 -6.32
CA GLY A 413 -2.29 -16.53 -6.54
C GLY A 413 -3.17 -16.92 -5.34
N GLN A 414 -2.59 -17.34 -4.22
CA GLN A 414 -3.34 -17.66 -3.01
C GLN A 414 -3.44 -16.42 -2.12
N LEU A 415 -4.65 -16.17 -1.59
CA LEU A 415 -4.86 -15.19 -0.54
C LEU A 415 -4.22 -15.67 0.77
N TRP A 416 -3.54 -14.76 1.43
CA TRP A 416 -2.89 -15.04 2.72
C TRP A 416 -3.94 -15.08 3.83
N PRO A 417 -3.96 -16.10 4.68
CA PRO A 417 -4.85 -16.13 5.82
C PRO A 417 -4.52 -14.98 6.77
N TYR A 418 -5.55 -14.30 7.25
CA TYR A 418 -5.39 -13.17 8.16
C TYR A 418 -6.32 -13.26 9.36
N ARG A 419 -5.97 -12.55 10.42
CA ARG A 419 -6.81 -12.35 11.60
C ARG A 419 -6.78 -10.89 12.04
N ARG A 420 -7.86 -10.42 12.63
CA ARG A 420 -7.85 -9.13 13.32
C ARG A 420 -7.02 -9.26 14.59
N ALA A 421 -6.01 -8.41 14.72
CA ALA A 421 -5.09 -8.38 15.84
C ALA A 421 -5.41 -7.27 16.83
N LEU A 422 -5.88 -6.11 16.33
CA LEU A 422 -6.28 -4.97 17.14
C LEU A 422 -7.52 -4.28 16.56
N GLN A 423 -8.29 -3.65 17.44
CA GLN A 423 -9.32 -2.66 17.11
C GLN A 423 -9.23 -1.53 18.15
N ILE A 424 -9.34 -0.28 17.70
CA ILE A 424 -9.13 0.92 18.52
C ILE A 424 -10.22 1.95 18.25
N ASP A 425 -10.52 2.79 19.22
CA ASP A 425 -11.52 3.86 19.13
C ASP A 425 -10.96 5.12 18.44
N SER A 426 -10.23 4.93 17.36
CA SER A 426 -9.68 5.98 16.49
C SER A 426 -9.63 5.47 15.05
N ARG A 427 -9.59 6.36 14.06
CA ARG A 427 -9.36 5.97 12.67
C ARG A 427 -7.88 5.74 12.42
N ILE A 428 -7.52 4.64 11.77
CA ILE A 428 -6.13 4.37 11.39
C ILE A 428 -5.90 4.89 9.98
N ILE A 429 -5.06 5.92 9.87
CA ILE A 429 -4.78 6.58 8.60
C ILE A 429 -3.67 5.87 7.83
N SER A 430 -2.70 5.28 8.54
CA SER A 430 -1.59 4.57 7.90
C SER A 430 -0.78 3.73 8.90
N LEU A 431 0.04 2.84 8.36
CA LEU A 431 1.15 2.19 9.07
C LEU A 431 2.47 2.75 8.54
N ALA A 432 3.40 2.98 9.44
CA ALA A 432 4.78 3.33 9.12
C ALA A 432 5.74 2.41 9.86
N GLU A 433 7.00 2.41 9.47
CA GLU A 433 8.06 1.68 10.15
C GLU A 433 9.29 2.57 10.34
N ASP A 434 10.01 2.37 11.43
CA ASP A 434 11.31 2.98 11.62
C ASP A 434 12.43 2.13 11.01
N ARG A 435 13.67 2.58 11.19
CA ARG A 435 14.84 1.86 10.64
C ARG A 435 15.12 0.53 11.33
N ALA A 436 14.61 0.34 12.55
CA ALA A 436 14.69 -0.94 13.25
C ALA A 436 13.61 -1.93 12.79
N GLY A 437 12.65 -1.48 11.96
CA GLY A 437 11.53 -2.28 11.48
C GLY A 437 10.36 -2.35 12.47
N GLU A 438 10.37 -1.49 13.51
CA GLU A 438 9.24 -1.37 14.44
C GLU A 438 8.11 -0.56 13.81
N ILE A 439 6.88 -0.96 14.11
CA ILE A 439 5.68 -0.42 13.46
C ILE A 439 5.06 0.71 14.29
N TYR A 440 4.71 1.78 13.57
CA TYR A 440 3.95 2.91 14.07
C TYR A 440 2.59 2.97 13.39
N VAL A 441 1.56 3.28 14.19
CA VAL A 441 0.18 3.43 13.76
C VAL A 441 -0.18 4.90 13.82
N LEU A 442 -0.53 5.49 12.69
CA LEU A 442 -0.92 6.88 12.59
C LEU A 442 -2.44 6.99 12.62
N THR A 443 -2.98 7.78 13.54
CA THR A 443 -4.41 7.83 13.81
C THR A 443 -4.95 9.24 13.76
N ASN A 444 -6.28 9.37 13.55
CA ASN A 444 -7.03 10.62 13.64
C ASN A 444 -8.48 10.33 14.03
N GLU A 445 -9.08 11.18 14.84
CA GLU A 445 -10.50 11.04 15.25
C GLU A 445 -11.46 11.78 14.32
N THR A 446 -10.98 12.82 13.64
CA THR A 446 -11.77 13.62 12.70
C THR A 446 -11.81 12.98 11.29
N LEU A 447 -12.77 13.44 10.47
CA LEU A 447 -12.93 12.96 9.09
C LEU A 447 -11.99 13.63 8.08
N GLY A 448 -11.26 14.66 8.50
CA GLY A 448 -10.40 15.44 7.61
C GLY A 448 -9.23 16.08 8.36
N PRO A 449 -8.42 16.89 7.67
CA PRO A 449 -7.20 17.48 8.20
C PRO A 449 -7.44 18.73 9.03
N TYR A 450 -8.23 18.58 10.10
CA TYR A 450 -8.54 19.65 11.05
C TYR A 450 -8.47 19.14 12.49
N GLY A 451 -8.33 20.07 13.44
CA GLY A 451 -8.14 19.73 14.85
C GLY A 451 -6.73 19.14 15.11
N THR A 452 -6.55 18.67 16.34
CA THR A 452 -5.27 18.14 16.83
C THR A 452 -5.43 16.77 17.51
N THR A 453 -6.36 15.95 16.99
CA THR A 453 -6.64 14.62 17.53
C THR A 453 -5.72 13.54 16.99
N GLY A 454 -4.88 13.90 16.02
CA GLY A 454 -3.94 12.98 15.39
C GLY A 454 -2.84 12.51 16.36
N LYS A 455 -2.50 11.23 16.24
CA LYS A 455 -1.48 10.58 17.08
C LYS A 455 -0.58 9.67 16.22
N VAL A 456 0.64 9.51 16.71
CA VAL A 456 1.54 8.42 16.32
C VAL A 456 1.66 7.50 17.53
N LEU A 457 1.34 6.22 17.32
CA LEU A 457 1.33 5.20 18.34
C LEU A 457 2.32 4.09 17.96
N GLY A 458 3.17 3.66 18.88
CA GLY A 458 4.06 2.51 18.70
C GLY A 458 3.31 1.20 18.94
N LEU A 459 3.50 0.21 18.06
CA LEU A 459 2.96 -1.14 18.28
C LEU A 459 3.86 -1.90 19.26
N VAL A 460 3.28 -2.43 20.32
CA VAL A 460 4.00 -3.16 21.38
C VAL A 460 3.33 -4.49 21.70
N ALA A 461 4.11 -5.42 22.24
CA ALA A 461 3.58 -6.63 22.87
C ALA A 461 3.24 -6.34 24.34
N ARG A 462 2.08 -6.80 24.79
CA ARG A 462 1.78 -6.88 26.22
C ARG A 462 1.97 -8.30 26.72
N PRO A 463 2.49 -8.45 27.94
CA PRO A 463 2.65 -9.77 28.56
C PRO A 463 1.33 -10.50 28.77
#